data_ae5d89a79e4923a788d455b00fe436d2
#
_entry.id   ae5d89a79e4923a788d455b00fe436d2
#
_cell.length_a   1.000
_cell.length_b   1.000
_cell.length_c   1.000
_cell.angle_alpha   90.00
_cell.angle_beta   90.00
_cell.angle_gamma   90.00
#
_symmetry.space_group_name_H-M   'P 1'
#
loop_
_entity.id
_entity.type
_entity.pdbx_description
1 polymer ?
#
loop_
_entity_poly.entity_id
_entity_poly.type
_entity_poly.pdbx_seq_one_letter_code
_entity_poly.pdbx_strand_id
1 'polypeptide(L)'
;MGSNHNGMPGRVPAGGQLNVFALVIYVPEPLGLFLDDLRRELAPASNPHAHVSVLPPRPLAVEWQAASVQARALTEAWAPFEIELTGLQVFPVTNVIYLEIGAGGAELRRMNAAMNTGDLEFEEPFPYHPHVTLAQEIPQPEVLAIHELAQRRWEEYRGSCVFRAERTVFVQNTQDNGWLDLAEYSLGAVAVR
;
A
#
# COMPACT_ATOMS: atom_id res chain seq x y z
N MET A 1 -41.83 -8.88 19.75
CA MET A 1 -41.18 -7.56 19.92
C MET A 1 -39.73 -7.72 19.58
N GLY A 2 -39.37 -7.38 18.36
CA GLY A 2 -38.00 -7.52 17.83
C GLY A 2 -37.26 -6.21 18.00
N SER A 3 -36.09 -6.23 18.59
CA SER A 3 -35.21 -5.08 18.67
C SER A 3 -34.11 -5.23 17.58
N ASN A 4 -34.26 -4.42 16.53
CA ASN A 4 -33.22 -4.23 15.52
C ASN A 4 -32.04 -3.49 16.14
N HIS A 5 -30.90 -4.13 16.26
CA HIS A 5 -29.61 -3.45 16.48
C HIS A 5 -28.99 -3.11 15.12
N ASN A 6 -29.28 -1.89 14.67
CA ASN A 6 -28.59 -1.26 13.57
C ASN A 6 -27.24 -0.77 14.10
N GLY A 7 -26.18 -1.56 13.89
CA GLY A 7 -24.80 -1.15 14.17
C GLY A 7 -24.40 -0.06 13.18
N MET A 8 -24.37 1.19 13.63
CA MET A 8 -23.73 2.27 12.88
C MET A 8 -22.21 2.03 12.82
N PRO A 9 -21.55 2.23 11.66
CA PRO A 9 -20.11 2.22 11.59
C PRO A 9 -19.55 3.30 12.52
N GLY A 10 -18.57 2.91 13.36
CA GLY A 10 -17.96 3.78 14.35
C GLY A 10 -17.45 5.07 13.72
N ARG A 11 -17.93 6.19 14.24
CA ARG A 11 -17.48 7.53 13.89
C ARG A 11 -16.03 7.67 14.35
N VAL A 12 -15.07 7.62 13.40
CA VAL A 12 -13.68 7.96 13.66
C VAL A 12 -13.64 9.42 14.14
N PRO A 13 -12.91 9.75 15.25
CA PRO A 13 -12.79 11.13 15.69
C PRO A 13 -12.19 11.98 14.58
N ALA A 14 -12.81 13.10 14.27
CA ALA A 14 -12.31 14.09 13.33
C ALA A 14 -11.13 14.86 13.98
N GLY A 15 -9.99 14.22 14.13
CA GLY A 15 -8.79 14.80 14.69
C GLY A 15 -7.58 14.32 13.90
N GLY A 16 -6.93 15.24 13.18
CA GLY A 16 -5.58 14.99 12.74
C GLY A 16 -5.38 14.35 11.37
N GLN A 17 -6.29 14.50 10.41
CA GLN A 17 -6.03 14.14 9.01
C GLN A 17 -4.99 15.09 8.40
N LEU A 18 -4.00 14.52 7.72
CA LEU A 18 -2.97 15.27 7.01
C LEU A 18 -3.33 15.37 5.53
N ASN A 19 -2.84 16.41 4.86
CA ASN A 19 -2.88 16.47 3.39
C ASN A 19 -1.79 15.58 2.79
N VAL A 20 -1.89 14.27 3.09
CA VAL A 20 -0.98 13.23 2.58
C VAL A 20 -1.81 12.02 2.22
N PHE A 21 -1.84 11.67 0.95
CA PHE A 21 -2.66 10.61 0.37
C PHE A 21 -1.80 9.62 -0.40
N ALA A 22 -2.28 8.39 -0.52
CA ALA A 22 -1.66 7.38 -1.35
C ALA A 22 -2.73 6.53 -2.04
N LEU A 23 -2.36 5.84 -3.12
CA LEU A 23 -3.17 4.81 -3.75
C LEU A 23 -2.43 3.49 -3.62
N VAL A 24 -3.04 2.52 -2.94
CA VAL A 24 -2.37 1.28 -2.56
C VAL A 24 -3.14 0.05 -3.05
N ILE A 25 -2.44 -1.07 -3.18
CA ILE A 25 -2.98 -2.41 -3.35
C ILE A 25 -2.60 -3.19 -2.10
N TYR A 26 -3.58 -3.59 -1.29
CA TYR A 26 -3.34 -4.42 -0.12
C TYR A 26 -2.98 -5.85 -0.51
N VAL A 27 -2.02 -6.43 0.22
CA VAL A 27 -1.70 -7.85 0.09
C VAL A 27 -2.80 -8.67 0.75
N PRO A 28 -3.47 -9.59 0.02
CA PRO A 28 -4.56 -10.36 0.58
C PRO A 28 -4.09 -11.45 1.55
N GLU A 29 -5.03 -11.93 2.38
CA GLU A 29 -4.79 -13.09 3.25
C GLU A 29 -4.59 -14.39 2.41
N PRO A 30 -3.77 -15.34 2.92
CA PRO A 30 -3.09 -15.36 4.21
C PRO A 30 -1.74 -14.61 4.20
N LEU A 31 -1.21 -14.22 3.03
CA LEU A 31 0.09 -13.56 2.89
C LEU A 31 0.09 -12.20 3.62
N GLY A 32 -0.97 -11.41 3.50
CA GLY A 32 -1.11 -10.12 4.16
C GLY A 32 -1.00 -10.21 5.67
N LEU A 33 -1.68 -11.18 6.30
CA LEU A 33 -1.58 -11.42 7.75
C LEU A 33 -0.15 -11.77 8.18
N PHE A 34 0.50 -12.68 7.46
CA PHE A 34 1.90 -13.03 7.75
C PHE A 34 2.81 -11.79 7.67
N LEU A 35 2.65 -10.95 6.65
CA LEU A 35 3.45 -9.75 6.48
C LEU A 35 3.16 -8.69 7.55
N ASP A 36 1.91 -8.55 7.98
CA ASP A 36 1.54 -7.64 9.06
C ASP A 36 2.12 -8.08 10.40
N ASP A 37 2.13 -9.39 10.69
CA ASP A 37 2.79 -9.95 11.86
C ASP A 37 4.30 -9.73 11.81
N LEU A 38 4.93 -10.00 10.67
CA LEU A 38 6.35 -9.77 10.45
C LEU A 38 6.71 -8.28 10.64
N ARG A 39 5.95 -7.37 10.04
CA ARG A 39 6.17 -5.93 10.16
C ARG A 39 6.09 -5.45 11.60
N ARG A 40 5.14 -5.97 12.40
CA ARG A 40 5.04 -5.66 13.84
C ARG A 40 6.20 -6.23 14.65
N GLU A 41 6.75 -7.39 14.26
CA GLU A 41 7.94 -7.97 14.89
C GLU A 41 9.20 -7.12 14.62
N LEU A 42 9.37 -6.66 13.36
CA LEU A 42 10.52 -5.88 12.92
C LEU A 42 10.49 -4.42 13.39
N ALA A 43 9.30 -3.81 13.39
CA ALA A 43 9.07 -2.42 13.74
C ALA A 43 7.70 -2.30 14.43
N PRO A 44 7.64 -2.34 15.78
CA PRO A 44 6.37 -2.39 16.54
C PRO A 44 5.40 -1.23 16.28
N ALA A 45 5.92 -0.09 15.80
CA ALA A 45 5.10 1.07 15.40
C ALA A 45 4.58 1.00 13.96
N SER A 46 4.80 -0.12 13.24
CA SER A 46 4.32 -0.28 11.87
C SER A 46 2.80 -0.25 11.79
N ASN A 47 2.29 0.46 10.80
CA ASN A 47 0.87 0.42 10.46
C ASN A 47 0.47 -0.95 9.94
N PRO A 48 -0.75 -1.43 10.23
CA PRO A 48 -1.29 -2.65 9.65
C PRO A 48 -1.48 -2.50 8.14
N HIS A 49 -1.80 -3.62 7.49
CA HIS A 49 -2.09 -3.77 6.06
C HIS A 49 -0.85 -3.57 5.17
N ALA A 50 -0.10 -4.68 5.04
CA ALA A 50 0.96 -4.80 4.06
C ALA A 50 0.42 -4.47 2.66
N HIS A 51 1.11 -3.62 1.92
CA HIS A 51 0.62 -3.10 0.64
C HIS A 51 1.74 -2.77 -0.33
N VAL A 52 1.38 -2.67 -1.60
CA VAL A 52 2.17 -2.03 -2.65
C VAL A 52 1.56 -0.67 -2.94
N SER A 53 2.34 0.40 -2.89
CA SER A 53 1.89 1.73 -3.29
C SER A 53 1.91 1.84 -4.81
N VAL A 54 0.76 2.07 -5.43
CA VAL A 54 0.66 2.46 -6.85
C VAL A 54 1.05 3.93 -7.01
N LEU A 55 0.50 4.78 -6.14
CA LEU A 55 0.91 6.17 -5.98
C LEU A 55 1.44 6.33 -4.55
N PRO A 56 2.75 6.56 -4.37
CA PRO A 56 3.34 6.82 -3.06
C PRO A 56 2.73 8.04 -2.36
N PRO A 57 2.93 8.19 -1.05
CA PRO A 57 2.39 9.30 -0.27
C PRO A 57 2.70 10.67 -0.88
N ARG A 58 1.66 11.49 -1.10
CA ARG A 58 1.73 12.80 -1.74
C ARG A 58 0.68 13.78 -1.22
N PRO A 59 0.93 15.10 -1.23
CA PRO A 59 -0.10 16.09 -1.01
C PRO A 59 -1.01 16.19 -2.25
N LEU A 60 -2.24 16.66 -2.04
CA LEU A 60 -3.14 17.05 -3.11
C LEU A 60 -3.32 18.59 -3.12
N ALA A 61 -3.43 19.15 -4.32
CA ALA A 61 -3.76 20.56 -4.53
C ALA A 61 -5.28 20.81 -4.55
N VAL A 62 -6.08 19.74 -4.61
CA VAL A 62 -7.55 19.75 -4.64
C VAL A 62 -8.11 18.97 -3.47
N GLU A 63 -9.41 19.10 -3.22
CA GLU A 63 -10.11 18.23 -2.27
C GLU A 63 -10.00 16.76 -2.72
N TRP A 64 -9.79 15.85 -1.77
CA TRP A 64 -9.55 14.44 -2.08
C TRP A 64 -10.68 13.78 -2.88
N GLN A 65 -11.91 14.27 -2.74
CA GLN A 65 -13.06 13.76 -3.50
C GLN A 65 -12.90 14.00 -5.01
N ALA A 66 -12.30 15.13 -5.41
CA ALA A 66 -12.02 15.43 -6.82
C ALA A 66 -10.93 14.48 -7.36
N ALA A 67 -9.81 14.37 -6.66
CA ALA A 67 -8.74 13.42 -7.00
C ALA A 67 -9.24 11.95 -7.02
N SER A 68 -10.17 11.60 -6.13
CA SER A 68 -10.81 10.29 -6.03
C SER A 68 -11.60 9.92 -7.31
N VAL A 69 -12.27 10.87 -7.95
CA VAL A 69 -12.96 10.63 -9.24
C VAL A 69 -11.96 10.22 -10.33
N GLN A 70 -10.83 10.90 -10.41
CA GLN A 70 -9.77 10.56 -11.35
C GLN A 70 -9.13 9.19 -11.02
N ALA A 71 -8.78 8.95 -9.74
CA ALA A 71 -8.21 7.68 -9.29
C ALA A 71 -9.13 6.49 -9.64
N ARG A 72 -10.44 6.65 -9.42
CA ARG A 72 -11.45 5.66 -9.79
C ARG A 72 -11.42 5.36 -11.29
N ALA A 73 -11.56 6.39 -12.12
CA ALA A 73 -11.64 6.21 -13.58
C ALA A 73 -10.39 5.50 -14.14
N LEU A 74 -9.21 5.85 -13.65
CA LEU A 74 -7.96 5.22 -14.06
C LEU A 74 -7.85 3.78 -13.55
N THR A 75 -8.27 3.49 -12.32
CA THR A 75 -8.29 2.12 -11.77
C THR A 75 -9.25 1.23 -12.53
N GLU A 76 -10.48 1.67 -12.75
CA GLU A 76 -11.52 0.90 -13.43
C GLU A 76 -11.16 0.55 -14.88
N ALA A 77 -10.33 1.36 -15.54
CA ALA A 77 -9.80 1.10 -16.88
C ALA A 77 -8.63 0.10 -16.90
N TRP A 78 -8.05 -0.25 -15.74
CA TRP A 78 -6.89 -1.14 -15.65
C TRP A 78 -7.32 -2.58 -15.39
N ALA A 79 -6.86 -3.53 -16.21
CA ALA A 79 -7.19 -4.94 -16.01
C ALA A 79 -6.52 -5.51 -14.74
N PRO A 80 -7.18 -6.41 -13.98
CA PRO A 80 -6.55 -7.14 -12.88
C PRO A 80 -5.31 -7.94 -13.34
N PHE A 81 -4.26 -7.98 -12.50
CA PHE A 81 -2.99 -8.65 -12.81
C PHE A 81 -2.40 -9.33 -11.58
N GLU A 82 -1.42 -10.22 -11.79
CA GLU A 82 -0.73 -10.90 -10.71
C GLU A 82 0.48 -10.10 -10.24
N ILE A 83 0.73 -10.16 -8.92
CA ILE A 83 1.90 -9.60 -8.25
C ILE A 83 2.59 -10.74 -7.52
N GLU A 84 3.91 -10.89 -7.74
CA GLU A 84 4.78 -11.84 -7.06
C GLU A 84 5.73 -11.10 -6.13
N LEU A 85 5.76 -11.49 -4.85
CA LEU A 85 6.76 -11.06 -3.90
C LEU A 85 7.95 -12.01 -3.95
N THR A 86 9.16 -11.47 -4.09
CA THR A 86 10.37 -12.27 -4.27
C THR A 86 11.29 -12.19 -3.05
N GLY A 87 12.46 -11.62 -3.15
CA GLY A 87 13.45 -11.55 -2.08
C GLY A 87 13.41 -10.25 -1.30
N LEU A 88 14.08 -10.25 -0.14
CA LEU A 88 14.29 -9.04 0.63
C LEU A 88 15.42 -8.19 0.05
N GLN A 89 15.24 -6.89 0.15
CA GLN A 89 16.22 -5.88 -0.23
C GLN A 89 16.22 -4.72 0.78
N VAL A 90 17.24 -3.87 0.70
CA VAL A 90 17.35 -2.65 1.51
C VAL A 90 17.63 -1.47 0.58
N PHE A 91 16.85 -0.39 0.71
CA PHE A 91 17.18 0.86 0.04
C PHE A 91 18.36 1.53 0.76
N PRO A 92 19.51 1.72 0.07
CA PRO A 92 20.76 2.13 0.73
C PRO A 92 20.72 3.55 1.32
N VAL A 93 19.81 4.41 0.82
CA VAL A 93 19.72 5.81 1.27
C VAL A 93 18.78 5.96 2.45
N THR A 94 17.67 5.20 2.47
CA THR A 94 16.58 5.36 3.45
C THR A 94 16.55 4.26 4.49
N ASN A 95 17.39 3.21 4.36
CA ASN A 95 17.41 2.03 5.23
C ASN A 95 16.07 1.26 5.29
N VAL A 96 15.17 1.48 4.34
CA VAL A 96 13.91 0.74 4.26
C VAL A 96 14.20 -0.70 3.85
N ILE A 97 13.75 -1.66 4.65
CA ILE A 97 13.76 -3.09 4.33
C ILE A 97 12.44 -3.42 3.66
N TYR A 98 12.49 -4.08 2.51
CA TYR A 98 11.32 -4.35 1.68
C TYR A 98 11.40 -5.68 0.93
N LEU A 99 10.24 -6.16 0.49
CA LEU A 99 10.13 -7.26 -0.47
C LEU A 99 10.07 -6.70 -1.89
N GLU A 100 10.92 -7.24 -2.74
CA GLU A 100 10.98 -6.92 -4.17
C GLU A 100 9.78 -7.53 -4.90
N ILE A 101 9.30 -6.83 -5.94
CA ILE A 101 8.24 -7.32 -6.82
C ILE A 101 8.87 -7.95 -8.06
N GLY A 102 8.60 -9.23 -8.27
CA GLY A 102 8.94 -9.96 -9.50
C GLY A 102 7.88 -9.74 -10.60
N ALA A 103 7.05 -10.74 -10.85
CA ALA A 103 5.91 -10.60 -11.77
C ALA A 103 4.98 -9.46 -11.29
N GLY A 104 4.41 -8.71 -12.23
CA GLY A 104 3.58 -7.53 -11.94
C GLY A 104 4.37 -6.22 -11.77
N GLY A 105 5.68 -6.26 -11.54
CA GLY A 105 6.48 -5.05 -11.35
C GLY A 105 6.47 -4.09 -12.53
N ALA A 106 6.51 -4.60 -13.76
CA ALA A 106 6.38 -3.78 -14.98
C ALA A 106 4.98 -3.17 -15.10
N GLU A 107 3.93 -3.91 -14.70
CA GLU A 107 2.54 -3.45 -14.68
C GLU A 107 2.35 -2.30 -13.69
N LEU A 108 2.88 -2.45 -12.47
CA LEU A 108 2.85 -1.41 -11.44
C LEU A 108 3.56 -0.13 -11.89
N ARG A 109 4.70 -0.23 -12.58
CA ARG A 109 5.40 0.95 -13.13
C ARG A 109 4.57 1.66 -14.20
N ARG A 110 3.91 0.90 -15.09
CA ARG A 110 3.00 1.49 -16.10
C ARG A 110 1.79 2.13 -15.44
N MET A 111 1.21 1.47 -14.43
CA MET A 111 0.07 1.98 -13.67
C MET A 111 0.43 3.28 -12.92
N ASN A 112 1.58 3.31 -12.23
CA ASN A 112 2.08 4.52 -11.58
C ASN A 112 2.24 5.67 -12.57
N ALA A 113 2.91 5.44 -13.71
CA ALA A 113 3.14 6.47 -14.73
C ALA A 113 1.83 7.00 -15.34
N ALA A 114 0.83 6.11 -15.56
CA ALA A 114 -0.47 6.50 -16.08
C ALA A 114 -1.32 7.27 -15.08
N MET A 115 -1.18 6.97 -13.78
CA MET A 115 -1.95 7.58 -12.71
C MET A 115 -1.32 8.85 -12.14
N ASN A 116 -0.01 9.05 -12.29
CA ASN A 116 0.71 10.24 -11.82
C ASN A 116 0.49 11.43 -12.78
N THR A 117 -0.75 11.88 -12.90
CA THR A 117 -1.19 12.93 -13.81
C THR A 117 -2.33 13.76 -13.20
N GLY A 118 -2.57 14.98 -13.69
CA GLY A 118 -3.70 15.82 -13.29
C GLY A 118 -3.74 16.09 -11.78
N ASP A 119 -4.88 15.84 -11.15
CA ASP A 119 -5.07 16.06 -9.71
C ASP A 119 -4.24 15.10 -8.82
N LEU A 120 -3.69 14.03 -9.42
CA LEU A 120 -2.84 13.04 -8.75
C LEU A 120 -1.35 13.23 -9.07
N GLU A 121 -0.99 14.23 -9.88
CA GLU A 121 0.39 14.47 -10.27
C GLU A 121 1.23 14.93 -9.09
N PHE A 122 2.41 14.30 -8.95
CA PHE A 122 3.40 14.68 -7.95
C PHE A 122 4.81 14.30 -8.41
N GLU A 123 5.78 15.18 -8.21
CA GLU A 123 7.19 14.92 -8.48
C GLU A 123 7.79 14.12 -7.31
N GLU A 124 8.02 12.83 -7.55
CA GLU A 124 8.59 11.95 -6.54
C GLU A 124 10.07 12.28 -6.27
N PRO A 125 10.53 12.25 -5.01
CA PRO A 125 11.93 12.51 -4.66
C PRO A 125 12.89 11.42 -5.16
N PHE A 126 12.37 10.23 -5.49
CA PHE A 126 13.11 9.08 -6.01
C PHE A 126 12.36 8.45 -7.18
N PRO A 127 13.07 7.76 -8.12
CA PRO A 127 12.42 6.96 -9.14
C PRO A 127 11.47 5.93 -8.52
N TYR A 128 10.27 5.82 -9.08
CA TYR A 128 9.29 4.86 -8.58
C TYR A 128 9.80 3.41 -8.67
N HIS A 129 9.84 2.74 -7.53
CA HIS A 129 10.22 1.35 -7.36
C HIS A 129 9.13 0.61 -6.60
N PRO A 130 8.30 -0.24 -7.25
CA PRO A 130 7.24 -0.96 -6.57
C PRO A 130 7.80 -1.99 -5.59
N HIS A 131 7.32 -1.98 -4.36
CA HIS A 131 7.78 -2.85 -3.28
C HIS A 131 6.74 -2.99 -2.18
N VAL A 132 6.92 -3.95 -1.29
CA VAL A 132 6.21 -4.04 -0.01
C VAL A 132 7.17 -3.72 1.12
N THR A 133 6.97 -2.61 1.81
CA THR A 133 7.77 -2.21 2.97
C THR A 133 7.56 -3.17 4.13
N LEU A 134 8.65 -3.70 4.69
CA LEU A 134 8.64 -4.50 5.90
C LEU A 134 9.01 -3.67 7.15
N ALA A 135 10.06 -2.84 7.03
CA ALA A 135 10.46 -1.95 8.11
C ALA A 135 11.08 -0.67 7.54
N GLN A 136 10.84 0.44 8.21
CA GLN A 136 11.36 1.76 7.85
C GLN A 136 11.75 2.54 9.11
N GLU A 137 12.41 3.69 8.95
CA GLU A 137 12.88 4.53 10.05
C GLU A 137 13.84 3.77 11.00
N ILE A 138 14.60 2.83 10.43
CA ILE A 138 15.53 1.97 11.17
C ILE A 138 16.85 2.74 11.41
N PRO A 139 17.33 2.82 12.66
CA PRO A 139 18.68 3.32 12.95
C PRO A 139 19.75 2.52 12.17
N GLN A 140 20.71 3.20 11.54
CA GLN A 140 21.73 2.57 10.72
C GLN A 140 22.43 1.35 11.38
N PRO A 141 22.78 1.35 12.67
CA PRO A 141 23.40 0.19 13.31
C PRO A 141 22.50 -1.04 13.43
N GLU A 142 21.17 -0.88 13.34
CA GLU A 142 20.20 -1.97 13.52
C GLU A 142 19.78 -2.62 12.20
N VAL A 143 20.05 -1.98 11.05
CA VAL A 143 19.57 -2.41 9.73
C VAL A 143 19.97 -3.85 9.43
N LEU A 144 21.23 -4.23 9.68
CA LEU A 144 21.71 -5.58 9.39
C LEU A 144 20.97 -6.63 10.22
N ALA A 145 20.84 -6.41 11.52
CA ALA A 145 20.19 -7.36 12.42
C ALA A 145 18.70 -7.54 12.08
N ILE A 146 18.02 -6.43 11.78
CA ILE A 146 16.59 -6.45 11.38
C ILE A 146 16.43 -7.12 10.02
N HIS A 147 17.32 -6.87 9.07
CA HIS A 147 17.31 -7.53 7.76
C HIS A 147 17.52 -9.04 7.89
N GLU A 148 18.49 -9.50 8.69
CA GLU A 148 18.72 -10.93 8.94
C GLU A 148 17.52 -11.60 9.61
N LEU A 149 16.86 -10.93 10.54
CA LEU A 149 15.63 -11.41 11.15
C LEU A 149 14.52 -11.52 10.11
N ALA A 150 14.30 -10.48 9.32
CA ALA A 150 13.30 -10.45 8.26
C ALA A 150 13.53 -11.58 7.24
N GLN A 151 14.80 -11.80 6.84
CA GLN A 151 15.18 -12.87 5.90
C GLN A 151 14.81 -14.25 6.44
N ARG A 152 15.19 -14.56 7.69
CA ARG A 152 14.83 -15.85 8.31
C ARG A 152 13.33 -16.06 8.37
N ARG A 153 12.58 -15.03 8.78
CA ARG A 153 11.11 -15.10 8.89
C ARG A 153 10.44 -15.25 7.53
N TRP A 154 10.94 -14.56 6.51
CA TRP A 154 10.45 -14.71 5.13
C TRP A 154 10.68 -16.12 4.59
N GLU A 155 11.85 -16.70 4.85
CA GLU A 155 12.19 -18.08 4.46
C GLU A 155 11.35 -19.14 5.18
N GLU A 156 10.72 -18.83 6.31
CA GLU A 156 9.78 -19.71 7.01
C GLU A 156 8.37 -19.73 6.38
N TYR A 157 8.01 -18.72 5.62
CA TYR A 157 6.70 -18.66 4.96
C TYR A 157 6.57 -19.78 3.93
N ARG A 158 5.43 -20.51 3.96
CA ARG A 158 5.17 -21.67 3.08
C ARG A 158 3.95 -21.48 2.18
N GLY A 159 3.29 -20.34 2.25
CA GLY A 159 2.16 -20.00 1.40
C GLY A 159 2.58 -19.52 0.01
N SER A 160 1.61 -19.10 -0.79
CA SER A 160 1.84 -18.46 -2.08
C SER A 160 2.39 -17.06 -1.87
N CYS A 161 3.49 -16.73 -2.55
CA CYS A 161 4.02 -15.37 -2.66
C CYS A 161 3.43 -14.60 -3.86
N VAL A 162 2.47 -15.21 -4.57
CA VAL A 162 1.76 -14.60 -5.70
C VAL A 162 0.32 -14.32 -5.29
N PHE A 163 -0.16 -13.14 -5.60
CA PHE A 163 -1.54 -12.72 -5.41
C PHE A 163 -2.05 -11.90 -6.58
N ARG A 164 -3.38 -11.83 -6.72
CA ARG A 164 -4.02 -11.06 -7.78
C ARG A 164 -4.38 -9.67 -7.27
N ALA A 165 -3.91 -8.65 -7.98
CA ALA A 165 -4.36 -7.27 -7.80
C ALA A 165 -5.73 -7.09 -8.47
N GLU A 166 -6.77 -6.87 -7.68
CA GLU A 166 -8.15 -6.73 -8.15
C GLU A 166 -8.76 -5.36 -7.82
N ARG A 167 -8.13 -4.63 -6.91
CA ARG A 167 -8.61 -3.34 -6.41
C ARG A 167 -7.47 -2.46 -5.95
N THR A 168 -7.70 -1.16 -5.97
CA THR A 168 -6.87 -0.17 -5.28
C THR A 168 -7.68 0.49 -4.17
N VAL A 169 -6.99 0.96 -3.13
CA VAL A 169 -7.57 1.71 -2.03
C VAL A 169 -6.92 3.09 -1.97
N PHE A 170 -7.75 4.13 -1.95
CA PHE A 170 -7.31 5.50 -1.76
C PHE A 170 -7.29 5.81 -0.28
N VAL A 171 -6.13 6.13 0.25
CA VAL A 171 -5.89 6.26 1.69
C VAL A 171 -5.36 7.64 2.05
N GLN A 172 -5.64 8.08 3.30
CA GLN A 172 -5.17 9.35 3.84
C GLN A 172 -4.41 9.13 5.14
N ASN A 173 -3.26 9.77 5.30
CA ASN A 173 -2.47 9.73 6.52
C ASN A 173 -3.07 10.61 7.63
N THR A 174 -2.80 10.23 8.88
CA THR A 174 -3.24 10.93 10.08
C THR A 174 -2.06 11.44 10.91
N GLN A 175 -2.29 12.37 11.85
CA GLN A 175 -1.23 12.94 12.69
C GLN A 175 -0.54 11.93 13.61
N ASP A 176 -1.21 10.84 13.95
CA ASP A 176 -0.68 9.71 14.71
C ASP A 176 -0.02 8.64 13.81
N ASN A 177 0.31 9.02 12.56
CA ASN A 177 0.91 8.15 11.54
C ASN A 177 0.05 6.94 11.18
N GLY A 178 -1.27 6.99 11.40
CA GLY A 178 -2.24 6.02 10.91
C GLY A 178 -2.62 6.28 9.45
N TRP A 179 -3.30 5.33 8.83
CA TRP A 179 -3.86 5.48 7.49
C TRP A 179 -5.34 5.14 7.50
N LEU A 180 -6.15 6.00 6.88
CA LEU A 180 -7.59 5.84 6.75
C LEU A 180 -7.95 5.47 5.33
N ASP A 181 -8.69 4.39 5.15
CA ASP A 181 -9.27 4.02 3.86
C ASP A 181 -10.42 4.98 3.54
N LEU A 182 -10.26 5.74 2.46
CA LEU A 182 -11.27 6.71 2.02
C LEU A 182 -12.20 6.12 0.96
N ALA A 183 -11.64 5.36 0.03
CA ALA A 183 -12.41 4.76 -1.07
C ALA A 183 -11.66 3.55 -1.66
N GLU A 184 -12.43 2.59 -2.17
CA GLU A 184 -11.93 1.40 -2.87
C GLU A 184 -12.45 1.38 -4.31
N TYR A 185 -11.60 0.97 -5.25
CA TYR A 185 -11.92 0.91 -6.68
C TYR A 185 -11.49 -0.45 -7.25
N SER A 186 -12.41 -1.12 -7.95
CA SER A 186 -12.11 -2.39 -8.62
C SER A 186 -11.39 -2.17 -9.94
N LEU A 187 -10.35 -2.96 -10.21
CA LEU A 187 -9.73 -3.02 -11.52
C LEU A 187 -10.68 -3.72 -12.52
N GLY A 188 -10.69 -3.26 -13.77
CA GLY A 188 -11.49 -3.87 -14.83
C GLY A 188 -12.99 -3.68 -14.69
N ALA A 189 -13.45 -2.71 -13.88
CA ALA A 189 -14.88 -2.46 -13.70
C ALA A 189 -15.54 -1.85 -14.94
N VAL A 190 -14.76 -1.21 -15.83
CA VAL A 190 -15.25 -0.71 -17.13
C VAL A 190 -15.05 -1.81 -18.16
N ALA A 191 -16.14 -2.40 -18.64
CA ALA A 191 -16.09 -3.33 -19.77
C ALA A 191 -15.52 -2.61 -21.00
N VAL A 192 -14.39 -3.08 -21.50
CA VAL A 192 -13.88 -2.64 -22.81
C VAL A 192 -14.93 -3.06 -23.86
N ARG A 193 -15.65 -2.07 -24.41
CA ARG A 193 -16.59 -2.27 -25.53
C ARG A 193 -15.83 -2.34 -26.84
#